data_6baa61d9a4400169ec434a4dc332fa1b
#
_entry.id   6baa61d9a4400169ec434a4dc332fa1b
#
_cell.length_a   1.000
_cell.length_b   1.000
_cell.length_c   1.000
_cell.angle_alpha   90.00
_cell.angle_beta   90.00
_cell.angle_gamma   90.00
#
_symmetry.space_group_name_H-M   'P 1'
#
loop_
_entity.id
_entity.type
_entity.pdbx_description
1 polymer ?
#
loop_
_entity_poly.entity_id
_entity_poly.type
_entity_poly.pdbx_seq_one_letter_code
_entity_poly.pdbx_strand_id
1 'polypeptide(L)'
;MRSEEGNREGRAGEHMNLKISIGSQDFAFLREHNCFLVDKTDFIKKWWESGDAVTLITRPRRFGKTLNMSMLNCFFSRQYEHRGDLFEGLNIWSDLKYRNIQGSYPVIYLSFADVKQDCYGDTVQKIRHIIGDTYRQHRYLLDALCFTEAEKHQFTKVMNCEMDDVTAQDALKNLSYYLHHYWKKRSIFLLDEYDTPMQEAYVHGYWNEFINFIRGLFNSALKTNPYLERAVMTGITRVSKESVFSDLNNLKVITITSEEYADCFGFTEEEVFAALEQTGLEDKKTDVKEWYDGFIFGSLHDIYNPWSITNYLDTRKLQPFWISTSSNSLVSRLIQTASGEIKEKMEELLQGR
;
A
#
# COMPACT_ATOMS: atom_id res chain seq x y z
N MET A 1 -55.30 -17.08 42.03
CA MET A 1 -53.86 -16.97 42.24
C MET A 1 -53.19 -18.04 41.38
N ARG A 2 -52.67 -17.67 40.24
CA ARG A 2 -51.75 -18.44 39.41
C ARG A 2 -50.58 -17.49 39.06
N SER A 3 -49.42 -17.85 39.48
CA SER A 3 -48.15 -17.17 39.32
C SER A 3 -47.70 -17.26 37.85
N GLU A 4 -47.47 -16.08 37.24
CA GLU A 4 -46.76 -15.98 35.99
C GLU A 4 -45.22 -16.08 36.26
N GLU A 5 -44.65 -17.21 35.97
CA GLU A 5 -43.20 -17.35 35.81
C GLU A 5 -42.80 -16.85 34.43
N GLY A 6 -42.19 -15.66 34.41
CA GLY A 6 -41.65 -15.06 33.20
C GLY A 6 -40.37 -15.79 32.75
N ASN A 7 -40.45 -16.38 31.61
CA ASN A 7 -39.39 -17.00 30.86
C ASN A 7 -38.34 -15.92 30.44
N ARG A 8 -37.21 -15.88 31.12
CA ARG A 8 -35.99 -15.14 30.70
C ARG A 8 -35.11 -16.10 29.89
N GLU A 9 -35.50 -16.33 28.65
CA GLU A 9 -34.57 -16.89 27.68
C GLU A 9 -33.52 -15.85 27.36
N GLY A 10 -32.29 -16.13 27.77
CA GLY A 10 -31.12 -15.35 27.45
C GLY A 10 -30.90 -15.33 25.95
N ARG A 11 -30.78 -14.15 25.37
CA ARG A 11 -30.23 -13.96 24.02
C ARG A 11 -28.81 -14.50 24.02
N ALA A 12 -28.64 -15.73 23.58
CA ALA A 12 -27.37 -16.24 23.11
C ALA A 12 -26.95 -15.33 21.95
N GLY A 13 -25.81 -14.64 22.08
CA GLY A 13 -25.28 -13.78 21.03
C GLY A 13 -25.13 -14.60 19.75
N GLU A 14 -25.79 -14.20 18.69
CA GLU A 14 -25.50 -14.67 17.35
C GLU A 14 -24.05 -14.27 17.06
N HIS A 15 -23.12 -15.19 17.20
CA HIS A 15 -21.77 -15.06 16.68
C HIS A 15 -21.91 -14.93 15.16
N MET A 16 -21.82 -13.71 14.65
CA MET A 16 -21.74 -13.50 13.20
C MET A 16 -20.60 -14.34 12.67
N ASN A 17 -20.91 -15.23 11.72
CA ASN A 17 -19.91 -16.03 11.05
C ASN A 17 -19.09 -15.09 10.15
N LEU A 18 -18.09 -14.41 10.76
CA LEU A 18 -17.28 -13.40 10.12
C LEU A 18 -16.43 -14.06 9.05
N LYS A 19 -16.64 -13.70 7.79
CA LYS A 19 -15.89 -14.26 6.66
C LYS A 19 -14.47 -13.70 6.66
N ILE A 20 -13.49 -14.55 6.90
CA ILE A 20 -12.07 -14.17 6.86
C ILE A 20 -11.53 -14.47 5.47
N SER A 21 -10.96 -13.47 4.80
CA SER A 21 -10.35 -13.61 3.49
C SER A 21 -8.83 -13.48 3.62
N ILE A 22 -8.15 -14.63 3.63
CA ILE A 22 -6.70 -14.69 3.75
C ILE A 22 -6.05 -14.21 2.44
N GLY A 23 -5.16 -13.20 2.54
CA GLY A 23 -4.34 -12.74 1.43
C GLY A 23 -5.03 -11.77 0.47
N SER A 24 -6.31 -11.44 0.66
CA SER A 24 -6.96 -10.39 -0.13
C SER A 24 -6.35 -9.02 0.17
N GLN A 25 -5.99 -8.31 -0.89
CA GLN A 25 -5.41 -6.96 -0.83
C GLN A 25 -6.30 -5.93 -1.53
N ASP A 26 -7.48 -6.34 -1.95
CA ASP A 26 -8.48 -5.51 -2.62
C ASP A 26 -9.53 -5.03 -1.61
N PHE A 27 -9.54 -3.72 -1.35
CA PHE A 27 -10.47 -3.11 -0.41
C PHE A 27 -11.93 -3.24 -0.87
N ALA A 28 -12.21 -3.02 -2.16
CA ALA A 28 -13.57 -3.15 -2.68
C ALA A 28 -14.08 -4.58 -2.51
N PHE A 29 -13.26 -5.58 -2.86
CA PHE A 29 -13.61 -6.99 -2.67
C PHE A 29 -13.96 -7.32 -1.22
N LEU A 30 -13.14 -6.86 -0.25
CA LEU A 30 -13.40 -7.11 1.17
C LEU A 30 -14.73 -6.52 1.62
N ARG A 31 -15.05 -5.30 1.17
CA ARG A 31 -16.29 -4.60 1.50
C ARG A 31 -17.51 -5.27 0.85
N GLU A 32 -17.44 -5.57 -0.44
CA GLU A 32 -18.53 -6.19 -1.20
C GLU A 32 -18.92 -7.57 -0.69
N HIS A 33 -17.94 -8.30 -0.16
CA HIS A 33 -18.17 -9.66 0.34
C HIS A 33 -18.33 -9.73 1.86
N ASN A 34 -18.43 -8.58 2.55
CA ASN A 34 -18.53 -8.49 4.00
C ASN A 34 -17.46 -9.31 4.73
N CYS A 35 -16.21 -9.23 4.22
CA CYS A 35 -15.08 -9.89 4.85
C CYS A 35 -14.60 -9.10 6.08
N PHE A 36 -13.93 -9.79 7.00
CA PHE A 36 -13.25 -9.16 8.12
C PHE A 36 -12.32 -8.06 7.65
N LEU A 37 -12.46 -6.88 8.22
CA LEU A 37 -11.66 -5.71 7.93
C LEU A 37 -11.52 -4.86 9.19
N VAL A 38 -10.29 -4.53 9.56
CA VAL A 38 -10.02 -3.50 10.56
C VAL A 38 -10.09 -2.13 9.88
N ASP A 39 -10.88 -1.22 10.43
CA ASP A 39 -11.06 0.12 9.86
C ASP A 39 -9.79 0.97 10.00
N LYS A 40 -9.12 1.21 8.89
CA LYS A 40 -7.95 2.09 8.77
C LYS A 40 -8.25 3.36 7.96
N THR A 41 -9.53 3.70 7.77
CA THR A 41 -9.92 4.85 6.95
C THR A 41 -9.49 6.20 7.52
N ASP A 42 -9.12 6.28 8.79
CA ASP A 42 -8.47 7.46 9.37
C ASP A 42 -7.15 7.81 8.68
N PHE A 43 -6.49 6.85 8.03
CA PHE A 43 -5.33 7.11 7.18
C PHE A 43 -5.66 8.07 6.03
N ILE A 44 -6.83 7.93 5.41
CA ILE A 44 -7.30 8.82 4.35
C ILE A 44 -7.33 10.27 4.86
N LYS A 45 -7.93 10.48 6.03
CA LYS A 45 -8.06 11.79 6.66
C LYS A 45 -6.69 12.37 7.04
N LYS A 46 -5.89 11.61 7.78
CA LYS A 46 -4.57 12.04 8.23
C LYS A 46 -3.66 12.42 7.06
N TRP A 47 -3.64 11.59 6.00
CA TRP A 47 -2.83 11.87 4.81
C TRP A 47 -3.36 13.08 4.03
N TRP A 48 -4.67 13.20 3.87
CA TRP A 48 -5.25 14.33 3.15
C TRP A 48 -5.01 15.66 3.86
N GLU A 49 -5.07 15.68 5.17
CA GLU A 49 -4.89 16.88 5.97
C GLU A 49 -3.40 17.25 6.21
N SER A 50 -2.47 16.31 6.04
CA SER A 50 -1.04 16.59 6.24
C SER A 50 -0.48 17.69 5.33
N GLY A 51 -1.04 17.84 4.13
CA GLY A 51 -0.57 18.82 3.16
C GLY A 51 0.69 18.40 2.38
N ASP A 52 1.25 17.23 2.66
CA ASP A 52 2.48 16.74 2.04
C ASP A 52 2.26 16.43 0.55
N ALA A 53 3.16 16.91 -0.31
CA ALA A 53 3.04 16.68 -1.76
C ALA A 53 3.35 15.23 -2.14
N VAL A 54 4.40 14.65 -1.57
CA VAL A 54 4.81 13.27 -1.79
C VAL A 54 5.14 12.61 -0.45
N THR A 55 4.47 11.52 -0.13
CA THR A 55 4.67 10.75 1.11
C THR A 55 5.19 9.37 0.77
N LEU A 56 6.38 9.02 1.26
CA LEU A 56 6.94 7.67 1.19
C LEU A 56 6.73 6.97 2.54
N ILE A 57 6.03 5.86 2.55
CA ILE A 57 5.74 5.07 3.75
C ILE A 57 6.45 3.72 3.65
N THR A 58 7.38 3.47 4.57
CA THR A 58 8.04 2.17 4.68
C THR A 58 7.53 1.41 5.91
N ARG A 59 7.02 0.22 5.68
CA ARG A 59 6.54 -0.71 6.72
C ARG A 59 6.98 -2.14 6.36
N PRO A 60 7.15 -3.03 7.33
CA PRO A 60 7.48 -4.42 7.06
C PRO A 60 6.47 -5.09 6.11
N ARG A 61 6.83 -6.25 5.59
CA ARG A 61 5.92 -7.04 4.76
C ARG A 61 4.68 -7.44 5.57
N ARG A 62 3.50 -7.46 4.90
CA ARG A 62 2.20 -7.90 5.47
C ARG A 62 1.61 -7.00 6.56
N PHE A 63 2.02 -5.73 6.58
CA PHE A 63 1.46 -4.69 7.44
C PHE A 63 0.37 -3.85 6.74
N GLY A 64 -0.31 -4.38 5.73
CA GLY A 64 -1.48 -3.74 5.12
C GLY A 64 -1.17 -2.63 4.11
N LYS A 65 0.10 -2.47 3.62
CA LYS A 65 0.47 -1.42 2.66
C LYS A 65 -0.40 -1.43 1.41
N THR A 66 -0.44 -2.54 0.69
CA THR A 66 -1.22 -2.70 -0.54
C THR A 66 -2.72 -2.52 -0.32
N LEU A 67 -3.26 -3.03 0.81
CA LEU A 67 -4.66 -2.84 1.15
C LEU A 67 -5.00 -1.37 1.39
N ASN A 68 -4.15 -0.63 2.10
CA ASN A 68 -4.31 0.81 2.28
C ASN A 68 -4.19 1.59 0.95
N MET A 69 -3.32 1.16 0.03
CA MET A 69 -3.23 1.74 -1.32
C MET A 69 -4.50 1.45 -2.12
N SER A 70 -5.05 0.24 -2.05
CA SER A 70 -6.35 -0.11 -2.65
C SER A 70 -7.48 0.73 -2.05
N MET A 71 -7.50 0.93 -0.73
CA MET A 71 -8.45 1.79 -0.03
C MET A 71 -8.38 3.25 -0.51
N LEU A 72 -7.18 3.82 -0.61
CA LEU A 72 -6.99 5.17 -1.16
C LEU A 72 -7.48 5.28 -2.60
N ASN A 73 -7.20 4.27 -3.44
CA ASN A 73 -7.69 4.22 -4.82
C ASN A 73 -9.22 4.19 -4.86
N CYS A 74 -9.87 3.32 -4.09
CA CYS A 74 -11.33 3.25 -4.00
C CYS A 74 -11.94 4.57 -3.47
N PHE A 75 -11.21 5.27 -2.59
CA PHE A 75 -11.71 6.52 -2.03
C PHE A 75 -11.59 7.69 -2.99
N PHE A 76 -10.43 7.89 -3.61
CA PHE A 76 -10.19 9.10 -4.41
C PHE A 76 -10.55 8.95 -5.88
N SER A 77 -10.41 7.74 -6.46
CA SER A 77 -10.47 7.55 -7.91
C SER A 77 -11.87 7.78 -8.49
N ARG A 78 -11.90 8.54 -9.61
CA ARG A 78 -13.07 8.69 -10.46
C ARG A 78 -13.69 7.37 -10.93
N GLN A 79 -12.92 6.29 -10.97
CA GLN A 79 -13.43 4.94 -11.27
C GLN A 79 -14.43 4.45 -10.21
N TYR A 80 -14.38 5.02 -9.01
CA TYR A 80 -15.23 4.70 -7.87
C TYR A 80 -16.18 5.86 -7.49
N GLU A 81 -16.47 6.81 -8.39
CA GLU A 81 -17.26 8.02 -8.13
C GLU A 81 -18.61 7.75 -7.46
N HIS A 82 -19.24 6.62 -7.73
CA HIS A 82 -20.54 6.25 -7.16
C HIS A 82 -20.46 5.09 -6.16
N ARG A 83 -19.29 4.81 -5.63
CA ARG A 83 -19.02 3.70 -4.73
C ARG A 83 -18.80 4.14 -3.28
N GLY A 84 -19.57 5.14 -2.84
CA GLY A 84 -19.61 5.54 -1.43
C GLY A 84 -20.09 4.42 -0.48
N ASP A 85 -20.84 3.46 -1.02
CA ASP A 85 -21.26 2.23 -0.34
C ASP A 85 -20.08 1.47 0.29
N LEU A 86 -18.91 1.49 -0.34
CA LEU A 86 -17.71 0.83 0.18
C LEU A 86 -17.23 1.40 1.52
N PHE A 87 -17.61 2.64 1.85
CA PHE A 87 -17.16 3.35 3.05
C PHE A 87 -18.25 3.47 4.12
N GLU A 88 -19.47 3.04 3.83
CA GLU A 88 -20.57 3.07 4.81
C GLU A 88 -20.23 2.28 6.08
N GLY A 89 -20.46 2.90 7.24
CA GLY A 89 -20.13 2.33 8.54
C GLY A 89 -18.67 2.44 8.97
N LEU A 90 -17.78 2.99 8.12
CA LEU A 90 -16.38 3.26 8.46
C LEU A 90 -16.19 4.71 8.97
N ASN A 91 -15.14 4.95 9.74
CA ASN A 91 -14.86 6.22 10.41
C ASN A 91 -14.88 7.43 9.46
N ILE A 92 -14.22 7.29 8.30
CA ILE A 92 -14.16 8.37 7.29
C ILE A 92 -15.53 8.80 6.81
N TRP A 93 -16.52 7.90 6.80
CA TRP A 93 -17.85 8.18 6.27
C TRP A 93 -18.73 8.98 7.21
N SER A 94 -18.34 9.15 8.47
CA SER A 94 -19.04 10.00 9.46
C SER A 94 -18.93 11.49 9.11
N ASP A 95 -17.89 11.92 8.37
CA ASP A 95 -17.63 13.31 8.03
C ASP A 95 -18.09 13.65 6.61
N LEU A 96 -19.06 14.56 6.48
CA LEU A 96 -19.63 15.02 5.21
C LEU A 96 -18.58 15.62 4.26
N LYS A 97 -17.52 16.24 4.79
CA LYS A 97 -16.40 16.76 3.99
C LYS A 97 -15.78 15.67 3.11
N TYR A 98 -15.56 14.49 3.69
CA TYR A 98 -14.93 13.38 3.00
C TYR A 98 -15.88 12.66 2.04
N ARG A 99 -17.17 12.59 2.34
CA ARG A 99 -18.17 12.08 1.38
C ARG A 99 -18.17 12.88 0.08
N ASN A 100 -17.99 14.20 0.14
CA ASN A 100 -17.92 15.07 -1.02
C ASN A 100 -16.60 14.94 -1.82
N ILE A 101 -15.55 14.41 -1.20
CA ILE A 101 -14.24 14.18 -1.84
C ILE A 101 -14.19 12.80 -2.50
N GLN A 102 -14.96 11.83 -1.99
CA GLN A 102 -14.96 10.46 -2.51
C GLN A 102 -15.24 10.43 -4.02
N GLY A 103 -14.44 9.66 -4.75
CA GLY A 103 -14.57 9.49 -6.20
C GLY A 103 -14.31 10.74 -7.05
N SER A 104 -13.63 11.76 -6.50
CA SER A 104 -13.55 13.06 -7.15
C SER A 104 -12.22 13.39 -7.83
N TYR A 105 -11.20 12.53 -7.73
CA TYR A 105 -9.88 12.76 -8.33
C TYR A 105 -9.52 11.73 -9.40
N PRO A 106 -8.81 12.13 -10.47
CA PRO A 106 -8.11 11.15 -11.30
C PRO A 106 -6.97 10.55 -10.50
N VAL A 107 -6.88 9.21 -10.46
CA VAL A 107 -5.86 8.47 -9.74
C VAL A 107 -5.02 7.67 -10.73
N ILE A 108 -3.70 7.74 -10.58
CA ILE A 108 -2.72 6.92 -11.29
C ILE A 108 -2.17 5.93 -10.27
N TYR A 109 -2.59 4.68 -10.38
CA TYR A 109 -2.20 3.61 -9.46
C TYR A 109 -1.33 2.58 -10.16
N LEU A 110 -0.11 2.38 -9.64
CA LEU A 110 0.83 1.37 -10.12
C LEU A 110 1.36 0.54 -8.95
N SER A 111 1.55 -0.77 -9.19
CA SER A 111 2.27 -1.64 -8.28
C SER A 111 3.51 -2.22 -8.99
N PHE A 112 4.64 -2.15 -8.31
CA PHE A 112 5.89 -2.75 -8.78
C PHE A 112 6.16 -4.13 -8.15
N ALA A 113 5.18 -4.72 -7.45
CA ALA A 113 5.32 -5.99 -6.72
C ALA A 113 5.82 -7.15 -7.59
N ASP A 114 5.46 -7.16 -8.87
CA ASP A 114 5.82 -8.21 -9.84
C ASP A 114 7.08 -7.90 -10.67
N VAL A 115 7.76 -6.78 -10.38
CA VAL A 115 9.00 -6.42 -11.09
C VAL A 115 10.19 -7.09 -10.41
N LYS A 116 10.41 -8.37 -10.75
CA LYS A 116 11.40 -9.27 -10.11
C LYS A 116 12.29 -9.95 -11.14
N GLN A 117 12.73 -9.20 -12.12
CA GLN A 117 13.60 -9.68 -13.18
C GLN A 117 15.07 -9.63 -12.73
N ASP A 118 15.89 -10.47 -13.35
CA ASP A 118 17.32 -10.65 -13.04
C ASP A 118 18.26 -9.79 -13.91
N CYS A 119 17.71 -9.03 -14.86
CA CYS A 119 18.49 -8.13 -15.72
C CYS A 119 17.76 -6.81 -15.99
N TYR A 120 18.55 -5.78 -16.38
CA TYR A 120 18.05 -4.44 -16.67
C TYR A 120 16.98 -4.41 -17.76
N GLY A 121 17.25 -5.08 -18.89
CA GLY A 121 16.36 -5.05 -20.06
C GLY A 121 14.96 -5.55 -19.75
N ASP A 122 14.86 -6.71 -19.09
CA ASP A 122 13.58 -7.31 -18.73
C ASP A 122 12.86 -6.50 -17.64
N THR A 123 13.60 -5.91 -16.69
CA THR A 123 13.05 -5.03 -15.66
C THR A 123 12.39 -3.81 -16.27
N VAL A 124 13.08 -3.11 -17.16
CA VAL A 124 12.53 -1.93 -17.85
C VAL A 124 11.35 -2.32 -18.74
N GLN A 125 11.45 -3.44 -19.45
CA GLN A 125 10.34 -3.96 -20.25
C GLN A 125 9.10 -4.25 -19.40
N LYS A 126 9.27 -4.87 -18.23
CA LYS A 126 8.17 -5.11 -17.29
C LYS A 126 7.53 -3.80 -16.80
N ILE A 127 8.35 -2.78 -16.50
CA ILE A 127 7.86 -1.45 -16.11
C ILE A 127 7.09 -0.79 -17.27
N ARG A 128 7.56 -0.90 -18.50
CA ARG A 128 6.85 -0.40 -19.69
C ARG A 128 5.48 -1.07 -19.83
N HIS A 129 5.37 -2.38 -19.56
CA HIS A 129 4.09 -3.09 -19.56
C HIS A 129 3.14 -2.54 -18.49
N ILE A 130 3.62 -2.30 -17.27
CA ILE A 130 2.82 -1.72 -16.17
C ILE A 130 2.32 -0.32 -16.57
N ILE A 131 3.19 0.50 -17.15
CA ILE A 131 2.80 1.84 -17.66
C ILE A 131 1.75 1.71 -18.77
N GLY A 132 1.97 0.81 -19.73
CA GLY A 132 1.00 0.56 -20.82
C GLY A 132 -0.37 0.10 -20.30
N ASP A 133 -0.38 -0.81 -19.29
CA ASP A 133 -1.61 -1.24 -18.62
C ASP A 133 -2.32 -0.07 -17.93
N THR A 134 -1.57 0.81 -17.28
CA THR A 134 -2.12 2.03 -16.68
C THR A 134 -2.76 2.94 -17.73
N TYR A 135 -2.13 3.12 -18.86
CA TYR A 135 -2.73 3.86 -19.99
C TYR A 135 -3.99 3.18 -20.54
N ARG A 136 -4.02 1.85 -20.62
CA ARG A 136 -5.20 1.07 -21.03
C ARG A 136 -6.42 1.32 -20.13
N GLN A 137 -6.22 1.47 -18.82
CA GLN A 137 -7.28 1.82 -17.89
C GLN A 137 -7.91 3.19 -18.18
N HIS A 138 -7.15 4.09 -18.81
CA HIS A 138 -7.58 5.43 -19.18
C HIS A 138 -7.86 5.59 -20.69
N ARG A 139 -8.12 4.47 -21.40
CA ARG A 139 -8.35 4.47 -22.86
C ARG A 139 -9.48 5.42 -23.30
N TYR A 140 -10.46 5.69 -22.44
CA TYR A 140 -11.54 6.63 -22.72
C TYR A 140 -11.05 8.04 -23.08
N LEU A 141 -9.83 8.41 -22.74
CA LEU A 141 -9.22 9.69 -23.12
C LEU A 141 -9.01 9.82 -24.63
N LEU A 142 -8.88 8.72 -25.39
CA LEU A 142 -8.74 8.75 -26.83
C LEU A 142 -9.98 9.28 -27.55
N ASP A 143 -11.16 9.15 -26.94
CA ASP A 143 -12.43 9.65 -27.50
C ASP A 143 -12.68 11.12 -27.12
N ALA A 144 -11.79 11.73 -26.30
CA ALA A 144 -11.95 13.08 -25.84
C ALA A 144 -11.63 14.10 -26.95
N LEU A 145 -12.52 15.11 -27.11
CA LEU A 145 -12.37 16.18 -28.12
C LEU A 145 -11.29 17.20 -27.74
N CYS A 146 -10.80 17.20 -26.50
CA CYS A 146 -9.81 18.15 -26.01
C CYS A 146 -8.37 17.80 -26.41
N PHE A 147 -8.13 16.66 -27.06
CA PHE A 147 -6.82 16.23 -27.51
C PHE A 147 -6.66 16.23 -29.00
N THR A 148 -5.47 16.63 -29.45
CA THR A 148 -5.07 16.61 -30.86
C THR A 148 -4.78 15.17 -31.31
N GLU A 149 -4.78 14.92 -32.60
CA GLU A 149 -4.44 13.61 -33.17
C GLU A 149 -2.99 13.19 -32.85
N ALA A 150 -2.07 14.16 -32.73
CA ALA A 150 -0.70 13.90 -32.34
C ALA A 150 -0.60 13.40 -30.86
N GLU A 151 -1.38 14.00 -29.95
CA GLU A 151 -1.48 13.58 -28.55
C GLU A 151 -2.10 12.20 -28.42
N LYS A 152 -3.16 11.91 -29.16
CA LYS A 152 -3.80 10.58 -29.20
C LYS A 152 -2.85 9.53 -29.76
N HIS A 153 -2.07 9.87 -30.78
CA HIS A 153 -1.05 8.97 -31.32
C HIS A 153 0.04 8.66 -30.29
N GLN A 154 0.54 9.67 -29.58
CA GLN A 154 1.52 9.48 -28.52
C GLN A 154 0.96 8.64 -27.37
N PHE A 155 -0.27 8.89 -26.93
CA PHE A 155 -0.96 8.10 -25.93
C PHE A 155 -1.05 6.62 -26.36
N THR A 156 -1.42 6.37 -27.62
CA THR A 156 -1.57 5.03 -28.18
C THR A 156 -0.23 4.27 -28.21
N LYS A 157 0.87 4.94 -28.57
CA LYS A 157 2.22 4.33 -28.52
C LYS A 157 2.58 3.85 -27.14
N VAL A 158 2.35 4.69 -26.11
CA VAL A 158 2.62 4.31 -24.73
C VAL A 158 1.71 3.16 -24.28
N MET A 159 0.42 3.24 -24.62
CA MET A 159 -0.56 2.18 -24.32
C MET A 159 -0.17 0.83 -24.93
N ASN A 160 0.44 0.83 -26.11
CA ASN A 160 0.91 -0.37 -26.81
C ASN A 160 2.33 -0.82 -26.39
N CYS A 161 2.92 -0.14 -25.40
CA CYS A 161 4.31 -0.36 -24.98
C CYS A 161 5.39 -0.06 -26.05
N GLU A 162 5.03 0.75 -27.05
CA GLU A 162 5.92 1.23 -28.13
C GLU A 162 6.66 2.49 -27.66
N MET A 163 7.51 2.37 -26.64
CA MET A 163 8.21 3.50 -26.03
C MET A 163 9.67 3.15 -25.75
N ASP A 164 10.54 4.12 -25.94
CA ASP A 164 11.93 4.06 -25.46
C ASP A 164 12.02 4.44 -23.97
N ASP A 165 13.24 4.43 -23.39
CA ASP A 165 13.44 4.72 -21.98
C ASP A 165 13.05 6.16 -21.63
N VAL A 166 13.34 7.13 -22.49
CA VAL A 166 13.00 8.55 -22.27
C VAL A 166 11.49 8.75 -22.26
N THR A 167 10.80 8.15 -23.23
CA THR A 167 9.33 8.19 -23.28
C THR A 167 8.72 7.51 -22.06
N ALA A 168 9.27 6.39 -21.62
CA ALA A 168 8.80 5.68 -20.43
C ALA A 168 8.99 6.52 -19.16
N GLN A 169 10.12 7.23 -19.02
CA GLN A 169 10.38 8.12 -17.88
C GLN A 169 9.36 9.27 -17.80
N ASP A 170 8.89 9.79 -18.91
CA ASP A 170 7.92 10.89 -18.94
C ASP A 170 6.45 10.42 -18.99
N ALA A 171 6.21 9.13 -19.17
CA ALA A 171 4.88 8.59 -19.41
C ALA A 171 3.88 8.92 -18.29
N LEU A 172 4.28 8.80 -17.02
CA LEU A 172 3.40 9.08 -15.88
C LEU A 172 3.02 10.56 -15.78
N LYS A 173 3.98 11.45 -16.03
CA LYS A 173 3.72 12.90 -16.11
C LYS A 173 2.76 13.22 -17.27
N ASN A 174 3.00 12.62 -18.42
CA ASN A 174 2.13 12.81 -19.59
C ASN A 174 0.71 12.28 -19.34
N LEU A 175 0.56 11.13 -18.66
CA LEU A 175 -0.76 10.63 -18.27
C LEU A 175 -1.49 11.62 -17.35
N SER A 176 -0.78 12.19 -16.36
CA SER A 176 -1.37 13.21 -15.48
C SER A 176 -1.77 14.50 -16.22
N TYR A 177 -1.03 14.88 -17.28
CA TYR A 177 -1.42 15.96 -18.18
C TYR A 177 -2.74 15.66 -18.86
N TYR A 178 -2.88 14.47 -19.49
CA TYR A 178 -4.13 14.07 -20.16
C TYR A 178 -5.32 14.04 -19.20
N LEU A 179 -5.13 13.45 -18.02
CA LEU A 179 -6.16 13.37 -16.99
C LEU A 179 -6.56 14.76 -16.47
N HIS A 180 -5.60 15.66 -16.26
CA HIS A 180 -5.89 17.03 -15.85
C HIS A 180 -6.68 17.80 -16.92
N HIS A 181 -6.33 17.66 -18.18
CA HIS A 181 -7.04 18.34 -19.29
C HIS A 181 -8.46 17.81 -19.46
N TYR A 182 -8.69 16.52 -19.18
CA TYR A 182 -10.01 15.92 -19.28
C TYR A 182 -10.88 16.25 -18.05
N TRP A 183 -10.39 15.98 -16.84
CA TRP A 183 -11.14 16.11 -15.59
C TRP A 183 -11.09 17.48 -14.94
N LYS A 184 -10.21 18.38 -15.41
CA LYS A 184 -9.93 19.71 -14.81
C LYS A 184 -9.50 19.63 -13.34
N LYS A 185 -8.90 18.49 -12.94
CA LYS A 185 -8.32 18.23 -11.63
C LYS A 185 -6.95 17.61 -11.78
N ARG A 186 -6.04 17.94 -10.85
CA ARG A 186 -4.72 17.32 -10.77
C ARG A 186 -4.86 15.87 -10.31
N SER A 187 -3.89 15.03 -10.64
CA SER A 187 -3.92 13.59 -10.39
C SER A 187 -3.27 13.24 -9.06
N ILE A 188 -3.82 12.24 -8.39
CA ILE A 188 -3.19 11.58 -7.25
C ILE A 188 -2.40 10.38 -7.78
N PHE A 189 -1.14 10.22 -7.30
CA PHE A 189 -0.30 9.07 -7.63
C PHE A 189 -0.25 8.11 -6.45
N LEU A 190 -0.48 6.84 -6.72
CA LEU A 190 -0.35 5.74 -5.77
C LEU A 190 0.67 4.73 -6.33
N LEU A 191 1.84 4.64 -5.70
CA LEU A 191 2.95 3.80 -6.15
C LEU A 191 3.25 2.75 -5.09
N ASP A 192 2.77 1.52 -5.31
CA ASP A 192 2.94 0.44 -4.35
C ASP A 192 4.20 -0.39 -4.66
N GLU A 193 4.88 -0.81 -3.59
CA GLU A 193 6.12 -1.60 -3.61
C GLU A 193 7.21 -1.01 -4.52
N TYR A 194 7.42 0.32 -4.42
CA TYR A 194 8.34 1.09 -5.27
C TYR A 194 9.78 0.56 -5.26
N ASP A 195 10.18 -0.07 -4.17
CA ASP A 195 11.55 -0.55 -3.91
C ASP A 195 11.80 -1.98 -4.40
N THR A 196 10.78 -2.73 -4.79
CA THR A 196 10.93 -4.11 -5.29
C THR A 196 11.91 -4.20 -6.47
N PRO A 197 11.76 -3.44 -7.58
CA PRO A 197 12.70 -3.52 -8.69
C PRO A 197 14.13 -3.04 -8.33
N MET A 198 14.23 -2.15 -7.34
CA MET A 198 15.54 -1.69 -6.84
C MET A 198 16.26 -2.76 -6.04
N GLN A 199 15.50 -3.52 -5.23
CA GLN A 199 16.05 -4.66 -4.48
C GLN A 199 16.58 -5.73 -5.45
N GLU A 200 15.83 -6.08 -6.49
CA GLU A 200 16.26 -7.02 -7.52
C GLU A 200 17.49 -6.51 -8.29
N ALA A 201 17.49 -5.23 -8.69
CA ALA A 201 18.64 -4.63 -9.35
C ALA A 201 19.92 -4.69 -8.50
N TYR A 202 19.80 -4.50 -7.18
CA TYR A 202 20.92 -4.65 -6.25
C TYR A 202 21.37 -6.11 -6.13
N VAL A 203 20.42 -7.03 -5.97
CA VAL A 203 20.71 -8.48 -5.81
C VAL A 203 21.36 -9.05 -7.07
N HIS A 204 20.91 -8.66 -8.26
CA HIS A 204 21.38 -9.19 -9.55
C HIS A 204 22.50 -8.37 -10.19
N GLY A 205 22.90 -7.22 -9.61
CA GLY A 205 24.11 -6.48 -9.96
C GLY A 205 23.96 -5.48 -11.10
N TYR A 206 22.73 -5.13 -11.54
CA TYR A 206 22.46 -4.10 -12.56
C TYR A 206 21.98 -2.76 -11.96
N TRP A 207 22.28 -2.52 -10.68
CA TRP A 207 21.86 -1.31 -9.93
C TRP A 207 22.21 -0.01 -10.64
N ASN A 208 23.45 0.15 -11.11
CA ASN A 208 23.93 1.41 -11.69
C ASN A 208 23.18 1.81 -12.97
N GLU A 209 22.77 0.85 -13.77
CA GLU A 209 21.99 1.09 -14.98
C GLU A 209 20.55 1.43 -14.62
N PHE A 210 19.95 0.64 -13.71
CA PHE A 210 18.56 0.78 -13.33
C PHE A 210 18.24 2.05 -12.57
N ILE A 211 19.17 2.50 -11.68
CA ILE A 211 18.95 3.67 -10.85
C ILE A 211 18.72 4.96 -11.65
N ASN A 212 19.39 5.09 -12.80
CA ASN A 212 19.24 6.24 -13.68
C ASN A 212 17.86 6.26 -14.34
N PHE A 213 17.38 5.09 -14.78
CA PHE A 213 16.04 4.96 -15.36
C PHE A 213 14.94 5.31 -14.35
N ILE A 214 14.97 4.69 -13.17
CA ILE A 214 13.91 4.86 -12.17
C ILE A 214 13.93 6.27 -11.55
N ARG A 215 15.11 6.88 -11.40
CA ARG A 215 15.25 8.29 -10.99
C ARG A 215 14.58 9.22 -11.99
N GLY A 216 14.79 9.01 -13.31
CA GLY A 216 14.14 9.77 -14.36
C GLY A 216 12.62 9.66 -14.26
N LEU A 217 12.09 8.45 -14.11
CA LEU A 217 10.64 8.19 -13.98
C LEU A 217 10.04 8.92 -12.76
N PHE A 218 10.64 8.79 -11.58
CA PHE A 218 10.09 9.41 -10.37
C PHE A 218 10.28 10.93 -10.35
N ASN A 219 11.40 11.45 -10.84
CA ASN A 219 11.60 12.90 -10.93
C ASN A 219 10.59 13.54 -11.90
N SER A 220 10.36 12.95 -13.06
CA SER A 220 9.37 13.44 -14.01
C SER A 220 7.96 13.42 -13.42
N ALA A 221 7.57 12.34 -12.76
CA ALA A 221 6.23 12.17 -12.20
C ALA A 221 5.98 13.03 -10.95
N LEU A 222 6.97 13.20 -10.05
CA LEU A 222 6.76 13.66 -8.68
C LEU A 222 7.41 15.01 -8.34
N LYS A 223 8.50 15.43 -9.03
CA LYS A 223 9.26 16.62 -8.65
C LYS A 223 8.66 17.92 -9.18
N THR A 224 8.52 18.02 -10.48
CA THR A 224 8.15 19.27 -11.18
C THR A 224 6.90 19.07 -12.03
N ASN A 225 6.03 18.18 -11.61
CA ASN A 225 4.80 17.87 -12.32
C ASN A 225 3.67 18.84 -11.88
N PRO A 226 3.26 19.80 -12.72
CA PRO A 226 2.20 20.75 -12.36
C PRO A 226 0.82 20.10 -12.27
N TYR A 227 0.69 18.86 -12.76
CA TYR A 227 -0.55 18.08 -12.77
C TYR A 227 -0.65 17.10 -11.61
N LEU A 228 0.36 17.08 -10.72
CA LEU A 228 0.36 16.31 -9.48
C LEU A 228 -0.46 17.04 -8.41
N GLU A 229 -1.46 16.37 -7.85
CA GLU A 229 -2.12 16.82 -6.61
C GLU A 229 -1.34 16.37 -5.40
N ARG A 230 -1.15 15.06 -5.25
CA ARG A 230 -0.38 14.41 -4.19
C ARG A 230 0.07 13.02 -4.62
N ALA A 231 1.05 12.47 -3.89
CA ALA A 231 1.47 11.09 -4.08
C ALA A 231 1.68 10.34 -2.78
N VAL A 232 1.34 9.06 -2.78
CA VAL A 232 1.79 8.07 -1.78
C VAL A 232 2.64 7.02 -2.47
N MET A 233 3.77 6.72 -1.86
CA MET A 233 4.63 5.61 -2.24
C MET A 233 4.75 4.65 -1.06
N THR A 234 4.67 3.35 -1.31
CA THR A 234 4.88 2.34 -0.26
C THR A 234 6.00 1.39 -0.63
N GLY A 235 6.73 0.93 0.39
CA GLY A 235 7.80 -0.05 0.25
C GLY A 235 8.19 -0.68 1.59
N ILE A 236 9.21 -1.52 1.56
CA ILE A 236 9.75 -2.16 2.77
C ILE A 236 10.96 -1.38 3.25
N THR A 237 11.80 -0.93 2.32
CA THR A 237 13.06 -0.27 2.58
C THR A 237 13.01 1.19 2.20
N ARG A 238 13.76 2.00 2.94
CA ARG A 238 14.10 3.33 2.50
C ARG A 238 15.36 3.22 1.64
N VAL A 239 15.21 3.29 0.32
CA VAL A 239 16.36 3.42 -0.57
C VAL A 239 17.04 4.77 -0.27
N SER A 240 18.38 4.77 -0.21
CA SER A 240 19.15 5.95 0.18
C SER A 240 18.74 7.19 -0.64
N LYS A 241 18.55 8.31 0.07
CA LYS A 241 18.11 9.57 -0.54
C LYS A 241 19.07 10.04 -1.64
N GLU A 242 20.35 9.72 -1.50
CA GLU A 242 21.42 10.12 -2.43
C GLU A 242 21.36 9.38 -3.78
N SER A 243 20.70 8.23 -3.85
CA SER A 243 20.68 7.44 -5.09
C SER A 243 19.44 7.69 -5.97
N VAL A 244 18.24 7.78 -5.38
CA VAL A 244 16.98 7.86 -6.14
C VAL A 244 16.27 9.19 -5.91
N PHE A 245 16.25 9.66 -4.67
CA PHE A 245 15.43 10.78 -4.23
C PHE A 245 16.24 12.03 -3.88
N SER A 246 17.53 12.10 -4.28
CA SER A 246 18.38 13.27 -4.04
C SER A 246 17.75 14.58 -4.54
N ASP A 247 17.01 14.46 -5.62
CA ASP A 247 16.38 15.60 -6.29
C ASP A 247 14.96 15.91 -5.80
N LEU A 248 14.31 15.00 -5.05
CA LEU A 248 12.95 15.20 -4.54
C LEU A 248 12.95 15.97 -3.21
N ASN A 249 12.88 17.29 -3.29
CA ASN A 249 12.82 18.15 -2.09
C ASN A 249 11.46 18.13 -1.39
N ASN A 250 10.43 17.65 -2.08
CA ASN A 250 9.04 17.57 -1.62
C ASN A 250 8.65 16.20 -1.07
N LEU A 251 9.63 15.31 -0.83
CA LEU A 251 9.42 13.97 -0.31
C LEU A 251 9.46 13.95 1.23
N LYS A 252 8.34 13.60 1.84
CA LYS A 252 8.27 13.24 3.27
C LYS A 252 8.42 11.73 3.42
N VAL A 253 9.37 11.30 4.24
CA VAL A 253 9.67 9.88 4.47
C VAL A 253 9.18 9.48 5.85
N ILE A 254 8.29 8.49 5.89
CA ILE A 254 7.70 7.90 7.09
C ILE A 254 8.23 6.47 7.23
N THR A 255 8.94 6.23 8.32
CA THR A 255 9.52 4.91 8.65
C THR A 255 8.84 4.30 9.88
N ILE A 256 9.32 3.13 10.32
CA ILE A 256 8.84 2.51 11.56
C ILE A 256 9.14 3.36 12.81
N THR A 257 10.10 4.29 12.72
CA THR A 257 10.46 5.21 13.83
C THR A 257 9.68 6.51 13.81
N SER A 258 8.79 6.72 12.84
CA SER A 258 7.98 7.94 12.71
C SER A 258 6.67 7.81 13.50
N GLU A 259 6.26 8.89 14.16
CA GLU A 259 4.98 8.97 14.87
C GLU A 259 3.79 9.02 13.90
N GLU A 260 3.98 9.66 12.75
CA GLU A 260 2.91 9.79 11.77
C GLU A 260 2.55 8.42 11.19
N TYR A 261 1.25 8.17 11.13
CA TYR A 261 0.64 6.94 10.61
C TYR A 261 1.10 5.67 11.35
N ALA A 262 1.54 5.77 12.61
CA ALA A 262 1.94 4.62 13.42
C ALA A 262 0.79 3.61 13.62
N ASP A 263 -0.44 4.10 13.78
CA ASP A 263 -1.66 3.33 13.94
C ASP A 263 -2.36 2.94 12.62
N CYS A 264 -1.89 3.47 11.48
CA CYS A 264 -2.53 3.23 10.18
C CYS A 264 -2.09 1.93 9.50
N PHE A 265 -1.00 1.34 9.95
CA PHE A 265 -0.41 0.11 9.39
C PHE A 265 -0.15 -0.90 10.50
N GLY A 266 -0.48 -2.14 10.25
CA GLY A 266 -0.54 -3.14 11.32
C GLY A 266 -1.86 -3.06 12.09
N PHE A 267 -2.03 -3.90 13.09
CA PHE A 267 -3.16 -3.84 14.02
C PHE A 267 -2.67 -3.41 15.39
N THR A 268 -3.37 -2.50 16.03
CA THR A 268 -3.15 -2.15 17.43
C THR A 268 -3.69 -3.24 18.35
N GLU A 269 -3.26 -3.26 19.61
CA GLU A 269 -3.79 -4.21 20.60
C GLU A 269 -5.31 -4.12 20.76
N GLU A 270 -5.84 -2.90 20.78
CA GLU A 270 -7.29 -2.67 20.89
C GLU A 270 -8.05 -3.29 19.70
N GLU A 271 -7.54 -3.11 18.50
CA GLU A 271 -8.13 -3.68 17.26
C GLU A 271 -8.05 -5.21 17.26
N VAL A 272 -6.95 -5.79 17.72
CA VAL A 272 -6.80 -7.25 17.85
C VAL A 272 -7.78 -7.78 18.89
N PHE A 273 -7.90 -7.15 20.04
CA PHE A 273 -8.80 -7.60 21.09
C PHE A 273 -10.28 -7.48 20.67
N ALA A 274 -10.63 -6.41 19.96
CA ALA A 274 -11.96 -6.27 19.38
C ALA A 274 -12.24 -7.38 18.34
N ALA A 275 -11.27 -7.73 17.51
CA ALA A 275 -11.41 -8.82 16.54
C ALA A 275 -11.57 -10.20 17.22
N LEU A 276 -10.86 -10.45 18.32
CA LEU A 276 -11.01 -11.66 19.12
C LEU A 276 -12.42 -11.75 19.75
N GLU A 277 -12.94 -10.65 20.28
CA GLU A 277 -14.30 -10.58 20.83
C GLU A 277 -15.36 -10.86 19.75
N GLN A 278 -15.23 -10.25 18.57
CA GLN A 278 -16.14 -10.46 17.44
C GLN A 278 -16.17 -11.93 16.96
N THR A 279 -15.07 -12.65 17.15
CA THR A 279 -14.93 -14.06 16.71
C THR A 279 -15.14 -15.08 17.83
N GLY A 280 -15.49 -14.64 19.05
CA GLY A 280 -15.70 -15.50 20.21
C GLY A 280 -14.42 -16.13 20.75
N LEU A 281 -13.32 -15.38 20.71
CA LEU A 281 -11.98 -15.78 21.13
C LEU A 281 -11.43 -14.85 22.23
N GLU A 282 -12.31 -14.19 22.99
CA GLU A 282 -11.94 -13.22 24.03
C GLU A 282 -11.06 -13.83 25.15
N ASP A 283 -11.18 -15.13 25.40
CA ASP A 283 -10.35 -15.88 26.35
C ASP A 283 -8.91 -16.09 25.85
N LYS A 284 -8.62 -15.78 24.60
CA LYS A 284 -7.33 -16.00 23.93
C LYS A 284 -6.44 -14.76 23.87
N LYS A 285 -6.84 -13.64 24.47
CA LYS A 285 -6.07 -12.38 24.43
C LYS A 285 -4.62 -12.55 24.89
N THR A 286 -4.40 -13.23 26.01
CA THR A 286 -3.06 -13.47 26.55
C THR A 286 -2.23 -14.33 25.61
N ASP A 287 -2.78 -15.45 25.13
CA ASP A 287 -2.10 -16.36 24.21
C ASP A 287 -1.68 -15.63 22.92
N VAL A 288 -2.59 -14.82 22.35
CA VAL A 288 -2.35 -14.06 21.12
C VAL A 288 -1.30 -12.98 21.34
N LYS A 289 -1.30 -12.30 22.49
CA LYS A 289 -0.29 -11.31 22.84
C LYS A 289 1.09 -11.96 22.95
N GLU A 290 1.23 -13.04 23.67
CA GLU A 290 2.52 -13.77 23.81
C GLU A 290 3.08 -14.26 22.47
N TRP A 291 2.21 -14.62 21.51
CA TRP A 291 2.63 -15.18 20.23
C TRP A 291 2.89 -14.14 19.14
N TYR A 292 2.14 -13.04 19.10
CA TYR A 292 2.09 -12.17 17.91
C TYR A 292 2.39 -10.71 18.16
N ASP A 293 2.51 -10.29 19.43
CA ASP A 293 2.93 -8.95 19.77
C ASP A 293 4.43 -8.74 19.52
N GLY A 294 4.88 -7.49 19.46
CA GLY A 294 6.30 -7.15 19.46
C GLY A 294 6.75 -6.09 18.47
N PHE A 295 5.86 -5.47 17.69
CA PHE A 295 6.26 -4.35 16.83
C PHE A 295 6.00 -3.01 17.52
N ILE A 296 6.92 -2.07 17.27
CA ILE A 296 6.84 -0.68 17.76
C ILE A 296 6.92 0.23 16.55
N PHE A 297 5.94 1.12 16.39
CA PHE A 297 5.95 2.17 15.37
C PHE A 297 5.91 3.54 16.03
N GLY A 298 6.97 4.36 15.84
CA GLY A 298 7.14 5.58 16.62
C GLY A 298 7.19 5.27 18.11
N SER A 299 6.31 5.90 18.88
CA SER A 299 6.08 5.64 20.31
C SER A 299 4.97 4.61 20.58
N LEU A 300 4.27 4.14 19.55
CA LEU A 300 3.16 3.21 19.69
C LEU A 300 3.71 1.77 19.80
N HIS A 301 3.48 1.16 20.95
CA HIS A 301 3.80 -0.23 21.24
C HIS A 301 2.64 -1.16 20.89
N ASP A 302 2.89 -2.47 21.02
CA ASP A 302 1.88 -3.51 20.86
C ASP A 302 1.19 -3.47 19.49
N ILE A 303 2.02 -3.36 18.43
CA ILE A 303 1.54 -3.45 17.04
C ILE A 303 1.72 -4.90 16.55
N TYR A 304 0.64 -5.45 16.01
CA TYR A 304 0.56 -6.82 15.52
C TYR A 304 0.63 -6.88 13.99
N ASN A 305 1.25 -7.95 13.50
CA ASN A 305 1.25 -8.24 12.07
C ASN A 305 -0.15 -8.71 11.62
N PRO A 306 -0.85 -7.99 10.72
CA PRO A 306 -2.19 -8.35 10.27
C PRO A 306 -2.30 -9.76 9.69
N TRP A 307 -1.27 -10.23 9.00
CA TRP A 307 -1.24 -11.57 8.44
C TRP A 307 -1.29 -12.66 9.53
N SER A 308 -0.54 -12.48 10.60
CA SER A 308 -0.54 -13.44 11.72
C SER A 308 -1.88 -13.48 12.40
N ILE A 309 -2.45 -12.32 12.70
CA ILE A 309 -3.76 -12.22 13.36
C ILE A 309 -4.87 -12.79 12.47
N THR A 310 -4.92 -12.41 11.19
CA THR A 310 -5.96 -12.88 10.27
C THR A 310 -5.91 -14.42 10.09
N ASN A 311 -4.70 -14.99 9.97
CA ASN A 311 -4.54 -16.45 9.93
C ASN A 311 -4.94 -17.12 11.24
N TYR A 312 -4.64 -16.51 12.38
CA TYR A 312 -5.08 -17.04 13.67
C TYR A 312 -6.61 -17.03 13.79
N LEU A 313 -7.25 -15.93 13.44
CA LEU A 313 -8.72 -15.83 13.47
C LEU A 313 -9.40 -16.89 12.58
N ASP A 314 -8.80 -17.20 11.43
CA ASP A 314 -9.31 -18.23 10.50
C ASP A 314 -9.09 -19.65 11.00
N THR A 315 -7.85 -19.95 11.40
CA THR A 315 -7.45 -21.34 11.75
C THR A 315 -7.70 -21.69 13.20
N ARG A 316 -7.79 -20.69 14.09
CA ARG A 316 -7.85 -20.80 15.56
C ARG A 316 -6.65 -21.56 16.16
N LYS A 317 -5.51 -21.57 15.46
CA LYS A 317 -4.28 -22.26 15.88
C LYS A 317 -3.15 -21.27 16.03
N LEU A 318 -2.48 -21.29 17.15
CA LEU A 318 -1.25 -20.54 17.38
C LEU A 318 -0.12 -21.18 16.57
N GLN A 319 0.39 -20.45 15.58
CA GLN A 319 1.45 -20.89 14.67
C GLN A 319 2.31 -19.69 14.26
N PRO A 320 3.59 -19.90 13.93
CA PRO A 320 4.49 -18.82 13.50
C PRO A 320 4.22 -18.42 12.04
N PHE A 321 3.07 -17.83 11.75
CA PHE A 321 2.64 -17.46 10.40
C PHE A 321 3.55 -16.44 9.69
N TRP A 322 4.42 -15.76 10.45
CA TRP A 322 5.41 -14.82 9.89
C TRP A 322 6.63 -15.52 9.28
N ILE A 323 6.93 -16.78 9.65
CA ILE A 323 8.06 -17.54 9.13
C ILE A 323 7.83 -17.90 7.66
N SER A 324 8.88 -17.86 6.85
CA SER A 324 8.87 -18.24 5.42
C SER A 324 7.98 -17.37 4.52
N THR A 325 7.62 -16.17 4.94
CA THR A 325 6.74 -15.29 4.16
C THR A 325 7.46 -14.41 3.15
N SER A 326 8.80 -14.47 3.08
CA SER A 326 9.60 -13.64 2.16
C SER A 326 10.91 -14.32 1.76
N SER A 327 11.42 -14.00 0.55
CA SER A 327 12.81 -14.31 0.21
C SER A 327 13.74 -13.42 1.03
N ASN A 328 14.76 -14.00 1.65
CA ASN A 328 15.78 -13.28 2.40
C ASN A 328 17.00 -12.91 1.51
N SER A 329 16.83 -12.93 0.18
CA SER A 329 17.91 -12.73 -0.79
C SER A 329 18.70 -11.42 -0.57
N LEU A 330 17.99 -10.32 -0.35
CA LEU A 330 18.61 -9.02 -0.06
C LEU A 330 19.42 -9.06 1.25
N VAL A 331 18.80 -9.57 2.33
CA VAL A 331 19.46 -9.68 3.64
C VAL A 331 20.65 -10.61 3.57
N SER A 332 20.52 -11.77 2.91
CA SER A 332 21.62 -12.71 2.70
C SER A 332 22.78 -12.07 1.94
N ARG A 333 22.50 -11.30 0.88
CA ARG A 333 23.54 -10.61 0.11
C ARG A 333 24.21 -9.50 0.93
N LEU A 334 23.44 -8.71 1.68
CA LEU A 334 23.99 -7.68 2.57
C LEU A 334 24.92 -8.28 3.63
N ILE A 335 24.53 -9.40 4.25
CA ILE A 335 25.36 -10.10 5.23
C ILE A 335 26.63 -10.65 4.57
N GLN A 336 26.52 -11.27 3.39
CA GLN A 336 27.68 -11.81 2.68
C GLN A 336 28.72 -10.75 2.36
N THR A 337 28.27 -9.54 1.96
CA THR A 337 29.13 -8.41 1.57
C THR A 337 29.51 -7.50 2.74
N ALA A 338 28.95 -7.72 3.95
CA ALA A 338 29.21 -6.93 5.13
C ALA A 338 30.64 -7.09 5.65
N SER A 339 31.13 -6.04 6.35
CA SER A 339 32.41 -6.11 7.06
C SER A 339 32.40 -7.16 8.17
N GLY A 340 33.58 -7.60 8.60
CA GLY A 340 33.73 -8.57 9.72
C GLY A 340 33.02 -8.08 10.98
N GLU A 341 33.12 -6.79 11.32
CA GLU A 341 32.47 -6.19 12.48
C GLU A 341 30.92 -6.32 12.44
N ILE A 342 30.31 -6.12 11.27
CA ILE A 342 28.86 -6.28 11.13
C ILE A 342 28.46 -7.75 11.26
N LYS A 343 29.27 -8.68 10.76
CA LYS A 343 29.02 -10.11 10.88
C LYS A 343 29.10 -10.57 12.34
N GLU A 344 30.11 -10.10 13.11
CA GLU A 344 30.24 -10.37 14.54
C GLU A 344 29.04 -9.85 15.32
N LYS A 345 28.61 -8.60 15.09
CA LYS A 345 27.41 -8.04 15.74
C LYS A 345 26.14 -8.83 15.41
N MET A 346 26.00 -9.34 14.20
CA MET A 346 24.86 -10.19 13.84
C MET A 346 24.92 -11.55 14.53
N GLU A 347 26.10 -12.15 14.70
CA GLU A 347 26.27 -13.38 15.47
C GLU A 347 25.92 -13.17 16.96
N GLU A 348 26.32 -12.04 17.55
CA GLU A 348 25.96 -11.66 18.91
C GLU A 348 24.44 -11.52 19.07
N LEU A 349 23.76 -10.83 18.12
CA LEU A 349 22.31 -10.71 18.11
C LEU A 349 21.60 -12.06 17.99
N LEU A 350 22.11 -12.98 17.14
CA LEU A 350 21.55 -14.32 17.00
C LEU A 350 21.76 -15.19 18.25
N GLN A 351 22.76 -14.89 19.06
CA GLN A 351 23.02 -15.54 20.35
C GLN A 351 22.27 -14.87 21.53
N GLY A 352 21.47 -13.82 21.24
CA GLY A 352 20.71 -13.08 22.26
C GLY A 352 21.60 -12.17 23.13
N ARG A 353 22.70 -11.68 22.58
CA ARG A 353 23.64 -10.78 23.27
C ARG A 353 23.57 -9.36 22.72
#